data_75b23c5170ad3606b36f589d3d3293d8
#
_entry.id   75b23c5170ad3606b36f589d3d3293d8
#
_cell.length_a   1.000
_cell.length_b   1.000
_cell.length_c   1.000
_cell.angle_alpha   90.00
_cell.angle_beta   90.00
_cell.angle_gamma   90.00
#
_symmetry.space_group_name_H-M   'P 1'
#
loop_
_entity.id
_entity.type
_entity.pdbx_description
1 polymer ?
#
loop_
_entity_poly.entity_id
_entity_poly.type
_entity_poly.pdbx_seq_one_letter_code
_entity_poly.pdbx_strand_id
1 'polypeptide(L)'
;MSTVKVLCERCRRTTNHTVVQEVRESYTPANHPEMQIDYAAGTWQIIRCNGCEEVSFRQFWTTSEDPQGVEEIYPPRSADSLQHKTFLNVPFDIVRIYRETVDAFNVDAATLCAVGVRAIVEAICADRGIANGPVEQKRAGKTVVVRKTNLEGKIEGLREKSFVSVDHATVLHETRLFGNEAAHELARPDRDTLRSAVEIMEHTLENMYELTVKARSLRFSKRNRKS
;
A
#
# COMPACT_ATOMS: atom_id res chain seq x y z
N MET A 1 27.50 -12.60 21.73
CA MET A 1 26.19 -12.16 21.18
C MET A 1 25.89 -13.05 19.99
N SER A 2 24.73 -13.66 19.96
CA SER A 2 24.30 -14.49 18.82
C SER A 2 23.88 -13.60 17.64
N THR A 3 23.95 -14.16 16.42
CA THR A 3 23.55 -13.48 15.20
C THR A 3 22.49 -14.30 14.46
N VAL A 4 21.53 -13.62 13.86
CA VAL A 4 20.53 -14.22 12.98
C VAL A 4 20.59 -13.56 11.62
N LYS A 5 20.24 -14.32 10.56
CA LYS A 5 20.30 -13.86 9.19
C LYS A 5 18.89 -13.71 8.65
N VAL A 6 18.40 -12.48 8.57
CA VAL A 6 17.03 -12.16 8.15
C VAL A 6 17.00 -11.01 7.15
N LEU A 7 15.89 -10.87 6.43
CA LEU A 7 15.66 -9.74 5.53
C LEU A 7 15.63 -8.44 6.36
N CYS A 8 16.43 -7.47 6.00
CA CYS A 8 16.38 -6.13 6.60
C CYS A 8 15.52 -5.21 5.73
N GLU A 9 14.51 -4.57 6.31
CA GLU A 9 13.61 -3.67 5.58
C GLU A 9 14.38 -2.48 5.00
N ARG A 10 15.24 -1.85 5.78
CA ARG A 10 16.01 -0.68 5.34
C ARG A 10 17.13 -1.02 4.35
N CYS A 11 17.81 -2.17 4.52
CA CYS A 11 18.86 -2.61 3.57
C CYS A 11 18.31 -3.28 2.32
N ARG A 12 17.02 -3.67 2.31
CA ARG A 12 16.32 -4.38 1.23
C ARG A 12 17.03 -5.67 0.78
N ARG A 13 17.71 -6.33 1.71
CA ARG A 13 18.43 -7.58 1.48
C ARG A 13 18.59 -8.35 2.79
N THR A 14 18.83 -9.64 2.69
CA THR A 14 19.18 -10.47 3.83
C THR A 14 20.53 -10.05 4.39
N THR A 15 20.56 -9.70 5.69
CA THR A 15 21.74 -9.24 6.42
C THR A 15 21.85 -9.98 7.74
N ASN A 16 23.05 -9.96 8.34
CA ASN A 16 23.26 -10.42 9.70
C ASN A 16 22.70 -9.38 10.68
N HIS A 17 21.99 -9.87 11.70
CA HIS A 17 21.47 -9.07 12.80
C HIS A 17 22.04 -9.61 14.12
N THR A 18 22.51 -8.73 14.96
CA THR A 18 22.92 -9.07 16.32
C THR A 18 21.71 -9.19 17.22
N VAL A 19 21.57 -10.28 17.97
CA VAL A 19 20.54 -10.43 19.01
C VAL A 19 20.93 -9.58 20.21
N VAL A 20 20.13 -8.55 20.48
CA VAL A 20 20.34 -7.58 21.58
C VAL A 20 19.73 -8.12 22.87
N GLN A 21 18.53 -8.67 22.78
CA GLN A 21 17.77 -9.23 23.90
C GLN A 21 17.04 -10.48 23.44
N GLU A 22 16.92 -11.47 24.32
CA GLU A 22 16.23 -12.73 24.03
C GLU A 22 15.43 -13.17 25.24
N VAL A 23 14.21 -13.68 24.98
CA VAL A 23 13.35 -14.40 25.94
C VAL A 23 13.02 -15.75 25.31
N ARG A 24 13.08 -16.81 26.10
CA ARG A 24 12.69 -18.17 25.69
C ARG A 24 11.71 -18.73 26.69
N GLU A 25 10.67 -19.37 26.17
CA GLU A 25 9.71 -20.09 26.98
C GLU A 25 9.42 -21.46 26.34
N SER A 26 9.11 -22.42 27.18
CA SER A 26 8.71 -23.76 26.76
C SER A 26 7.42 -24.16 27.43
N TYR A 27 6.56 -24.79 26.68
CA TYR A 27 5.23 -25.22 27.09
C TYR A 27 5.11 -26.71 26.89
N THR A 28 4.62 -27.41 27.90
CA THR A 28 4.36 -28.85 27.89
C THR A 28 3.01 -29.11 28.57
N PRO A 29 2.35 -30.26 28.37
CA PRO A 29 1.14 -30.61 29.12
C PRO A 29 1.30 -30.59 30.65
N ALA A 30 2.54 -30.69 31.17
CA ALA A 30 2.82 -30.62 32.58
C ALA A 30 2.65 -29.20 33.16
N ASN A 31 3.02 -28.15 32.40
CA ASN A 31 2.85 -26.75 32.79
C ASN A 31 1.66 -26.05 32.13
N HIS A 32 1.08 -26.65 31.09
CA HIS A 32 -0.11 -26.19 30.39
C HIS A 32 -1.05 -27.37 30.09
N PRO A 33 -1.86 -27.84 31.04
CA PRO A 33 -2.69 -29.05 30.88
C PRO A 33 -3.73 -29.00 29.75
N GLU A 34 -4.08 -27.79 29.27
CA GLU A 34 -5.00 -27.57 28.14
C GLU A 34 -4.36 -27.82 26.75
N MET A 35 -3.05 -28.02 26.69
CA MET A 35 -2.36 -28.26 25.42
C MET A 35 -2.70 -29.66 24.87
N GLN A 36 -2.96 -29.69 23.55
CA GLN A 36 -3.19 -30.92 22.79
C GLN A 36 -1.93 -31.44 22.07
N ILE A 37 -0.81 -30.75 22.20
CA ILE A 37 0.49 -31.09 21.62
C ILE A 37 1.51 -31.41 22.72
N ASP A 38 2.49 -32.27 22.43
CA ASP A 38 3.45 -32.73 23.42
C ASP A 38 4.36 -31.62 23.90
N TYR A 39 4.71 -30.66 23.04
CA TYR A 39 5.51 -29.51 23.42
C TYR A 39 5.35 -28.34 22.43
N ALA A 40 5.57 -27.12 22.95
CA ALA A 40 5.80 -25.92 22.16
C ALA A 40 6.93 -25.10 22.80
N ALA A 41 7.73 -24.42 21.99
CA ALA A 41 8.75 -23.51 22.47
C ALA A 41 8.74 -22.22 21.65
N GLY A 42 8.76 -21.10 22.36
CA GLY A 42 8.81 -19.75 21.79
C GLY A 42 10.15 -19.07 22.09
N THR A 43 10.68 -18.38 21.12
CA THR A 43 11.85 -17.50 21.27
C THR A 43 11.51 -16.14 20.74
N TRP A 44 11.62 -15.11 21.55
CA TRP A 44 11.39 -13.71 21.22
C TRP A 44 12.69 -12.96 21.32
N GLN A 45 13.02 -12.18 20.30
CA GLN A 45 14.29 -11.50 20.18
C GLN A 45 14.13 -10.06 19.75
N ILE A 46 14.88 -9.15 20.36
CA ILE A 46 15.16 -7.84 19.78
C ILE A 46 16.44 -7.99 19.00
N ILE A 47 16.39 -7.74 17.70
CA ILE A 47 17.52 -7.90 16.78
C ILE A 47 17.90 -6.55 16.16
N ARG A 48 19.20 -6.32 15.93
CA ARG A 48 19.74 -5.10 15.32
C ARG A 48 20.52 -5.48 14.06
N CYS A 49 20.18 -4.84 12.93
CA CYS A 49 20.90 -5.05 11.67
C CYS A 49 22.36 -4.58 11.77
N ASN A 50 23.30 -5.41 11.36
CA ASN A 50 24.74 -5.07 11.40
C ASN A 50 25.14 -4.10 10.26
N GLY A 51 24.25 -3.83 9.30
CA GLY A 51 24.51 -2.90 8.19
C GLY A 51 23.97 -1.50 8.42
N CYS A 52 22.72 -1.37 8.87
CA CYS A 52 22.04 -0.07 9.00
C CYS A 52 21.56 0.24 10.43
N GLU A 53 21.81 -0.65 11.39
CA GLU A 53 21.47 -0.54 12.81
C GLU A 53 19.96 -0.53 13.09
N GLU A 54 19.11 -0.78 12.09
CA GLU A 54 17.67 -0.93 12.26
C GLU A 54 17.33 -1.99 13.28
N VAL A 55 16.45 -1.67 14.22
CA VAL A 55 16.01 -2.57 15.29
C VAL A 55 14.68 -3.20 14.90
N SER A 56 14.54 -4.50 15.18
CA SER A 56 13.35 -5.27 14.86
C SER A 56 13.07 -6.27 15.96
N PHE A 57 11.82 -6.68 16.06
CA PHE A 57 11.39 -7.79 16.89
C PHE A 57 11.30 -9.05 16.04
N ARG A 58 11.84 -10.17 16.52
CA ARG A 58 11.80 -11.49 15.89
C ARG A 58 11.14 -12.46 16.84
N GLN A 59 10.20 -13.23 16.34
CA GLN A 59 9.55 -14.31 17.05
C GLN A 59 9.79 -15.60 16.27
N PHE A 60 10.10 -16.68 17.00
CA PHE A 60 10.28 -17.99 16.44
C PHE A 60 9.57 -19.04 17.32
N TRP A 61 8.69 -19.83 16.72
CA TRP A 61 7.92 -20.86 17.39
C TRP A 61 8.21 -22.22 16.81
N THR A 62 8.36 -23.23 17.68
CA THR A 62 8.41 -24.65 17.31
C THR A 62 7.39 -25.42 18.11
N THR A 63 6.86 -26.48 17.53
CA THR A 63 5.94 -27.40 18.20
C THR A 63 6.35 -28.85 17.92
N SER A 64 5.77 -29.82 18.65
CA SER A 64 5.96 -31.25 18.34
C SER A 64 5.42 -31.62 16.94
N GLU A 65 4.42 -30.89 16.43
CA GLU A 65 3.83 -31.11 15.09
C GLU A 65 4.62 -30.37 13.99
N ASP A 66 5.25 -29.24 14.33
CA ASP A 66 6.12 -28.47 13.43
C ASP A 66 7.48 -28.18 14.06
N PRO A 67 8.42 -29.14 14.01
CA PRO A 67 9.78 -28.96 14.55
C PRO A 67 10.62 -27.95 13.74
N GLN A 68 10.29 -27.66 12.49
CA GLN A 68 10.97 -26.64 11.67
C GLN A 68 10.61 -25.25 12.13
N GLY A 69 9.42 -25.08 12.70
CA GLY A 69 8.95 -23.86 13.30
C GLY A 69 8.59 -22.74 12.34
N VAL A 70 7.95 -21.73 12.90
CA VAL A 70 7.51 -20.52 12.19
C VAL A 70 8.29 -19.33 12.69
N GLU A 71 8.85 -18.56 11.76
CA GLU A 71 9.54 -17.30 12.04
C GLU A 71 8.69 -16.12 11.63
N GLU A 72 8.52 -15.15 12.53
CA GLU A 72 7.86 -13.88 12.27
C GLU A 72 8.78 -12.72 12.68
N ILE A 73 8.75 -11.65 11.90
CA ILE A 73 9.55 -10.46 12.16
C ILE A 73 8.65 -9.23 12.13
N TYR A 74 8.81 -8.32 13.09
CA TYR A 74 8.07 -7.08 13.22
C TYR A 74 9.00 -5.86 13.16
N PRO A 75 8.65 -4.83 12.37
CA PRO A 75 7.51 -4.79 11.44
C PRO A 75 7.57 -5.92 10.41
N PRO A 76 6.39 -6.41 9.93
CA PRO A 76 6.32 -7.40 8.86
C PRO A 76 7.10 -6.93 7.63
N ARG A 77 7.87 -7.83 7.02
CA ARG A 77 8.71 -7.49 5.88
C ARG A 77 8.72 -8.60 4.85
N SER A 78 8.73 -8.21 3.60
CA SER A 78 8.86 -9.09 2.46
C SER A 78 9.84 -8.46 1.47
N ALA A 79 10.53 -9.27 0.67
CA ALA A 79 11.33 -8.78 -0.45
C ALA A 79 10.49 -7.92 -1.40
N ASP A 80 9.19 -8.18 -1.45
CA ASP A 80 8.20 -7.49 -2.29
C ASP A 80 7.49 -6.32 -1.60
N SER A 81 7.89 -5.91 -0.39
CA SER A 81 7.29 -4.74 0.27
C SER A 81 7.51 -3.47 -0.54
N LEU A 82 6.48 -2.64 -0.61
CA LEU A 82 6.55 -1.31 -1.22
C LEU A 82 7.07 -0.30 -0.20
N GLN A 83 7.90 0.64 -0.66
CA GLN A 83 8.31 1.78 0.16
C GLN A 83 7.35 2.94 -0.04
N HIS A 84 7.05 3.67 1.04
CA HIS A 84 6.29 4.89 0.94
C HIS A 84 7.06 5.93 0.11
N LYS A 85 6.47 6.39 -0.98
CA LYS A 85 6.96 7.57 -1.69
C LYS A 85 6.76 8.82 -0.86
N THR A 86 7.71 9.75 -0.96
CA THR A 86 7.59 11.06 -0.36
C THR A 86 7.01 12.04 -1.36
N PHE A 87 5.87 12.65 -1.02
CA PHE A 87 5.22 13.70 -1.79
C PHE A 87 5.34 15.01 -1.03
N LEU A 88 5.69 16.09 -1.75
CA LEU A 88 5.87 17.42 -1.16
C LEU A 88 4.65 18.34 -1.36
N ASN A 89 3.86 18.09 -2.41
CA ASN A 89 2.77 18.96 -2.82
C ASN A 89 1.40 18.25 -2.82
N VAL A 90 1.34 16.97 -2.48
CA VAL A 90 0.09 16.23 -2.32
C VAL A 90 -0.56 16.61 -0.99
N PRO A 91 -1.87 16.89 -0.93
CA PRO A 91 -2.58 17.19 0.31
C PRO A 91 -2.36 16.11 1.39
N PHE A 92 -2.23 16.54 2.64
CA PHE A 92 -1.88 15.66 3.77
C PHE A 92 -2.85 14.47 3.92
N ASP A 93 -4.16 14.69 3.78
CA ASP A 93 -5.15 13.62 3.90
C ASP A 93 -5.01 12.56 2.80
N ILE A 94 -4.65 12.97 1.58
CA ILE A 94 -4.40 12.04 0.47
C ILE A 94 -3.12 11.24 0.74
N VAL A 95 -2.04 11.90 1.22
CA VAL A 95 -0.79 11.22 1.60
C VAL A 95 -1.05 10.20 2.71
N ARG A 96 -1.91 10.51 3.69
CA ARG A 96 -2.28 9.61 4.76
C ARG A 96 -2.96 8.35 4.22
N ILE A 97 -4.00 8.50 3.37
CA ILE A 97 -4.70 7.37 2.75
C ILE A 97 -3.73 6.54 1.90
N TYR A 98 -2.84 7.18 1.14
CA TYR A 98 -1.82 6.49 0.34
C TYR A 98 -0.91 5.63 1.23
N ARG A 99 -0.40 6.17 2.35
CA ARG A 99 0.46 5.42 3.29
C ARG A 99 -0.27 4.22 3.88
N GLU A 100 -1.50 4.41 4.36
CA GLU A 100 -2.34 3.33 4.87
C GLU A 100 -2.58 2.24 3.81
N THR A 101 -2.72 2.62 2.53
CA THR A 101 -2.86 1.69 1.41
C THR A 101 -1.60 0.87 1.18
N VAL A 102 -0.42 1.49 1.20
CA VAL A 102 0.87 0.81 1.09
C VAL A 102 1.12 -0.10 2.30
N ASP A 103 0.75 0.34 3.51
CA ASP A 103 0.86 -0.49 4.71
C ASP A 103 -0.03 -1.73 4.61
N ALA A 104 -1.27 -1.58 4.13
CA ALA A 104 -2.18 -2.69 3.88
C ALA A 104 -1.60 -3.70 2.84
N PHE A 105 -0.97 -3.20 1.77
CA PHE A 105 -0.24 -4.04 0.82
C PHE A 105 0.91 -4.82 1.51
N ASN A 106 1.69 -4.15 2.34
CA ASN A 106 2.87 -4.73 2.97
C ASN A 106 2.54 -5.82 3.99
N VAL A 107 1.37 -5.73 4.64
CA VAL A 107 0.88 -6.76 5.59
C VAL A 107 -0.06 -7.78 4.93
N ASP A 108 -0.13 -7.82 3.59
CA ASP A 108 -0.99 -8.72 2.79
C ASP A 108 -2.50 -8.58 3.10
N ALA A 109 -2.92 -7.41 3.53
CA ALA A 109 -4.34 -7.06 3.72
C ALA A 109 -4.97 -6.65 2.37
N ALA A 110 -5.10 -7.63 1.44
CA ALA A 110 -5.41 -7.42 0.03
C ALA A 110 -6.67 -6.59 -0.20
N THR A 111 -7.78 -6.93 0.47
CA THR A 111 -9.06 -6.21 0.36
C THR A 111 -8.93 -4.75 0.81
N LEU A 112 -8.24 -4.50 1.94
CA LEU A 112 -8.04 -3.14 2.46
C LEU A 112 -7.15 -2.31 1.53
N CYS A 113 -6.12 -2.91 0.93
CA CYS A 113 -5.29 -2.25 -0.08
C CYS A 113 -6.12 -1.84 -1.30
N ALA A 114 -6.96 -2.73 -1.86
CA ALA A 114 -7.82 -2.42 -3.00
C ALA A 114 -8.83 -1.31 -2.70
N VAL A 115 -9.44 -1.34 -1.52
CA VAL A 115 -10.34 -0.27 -1.04
C VAL A 115 -9.57 1.05 -0.86
N GLY A 116 -8.33 0.99 -0.36
CA GLY A 116 -7.44 2.13 -0.21
C GLY A 116 -7.11 2.79 -1.56
N VAL A 117 -6.79 2.01 -2.60
CA VAL A 117 -6.58 2.51 -3.97
C VAL A 117 -7.80 3.30 -4.45
N ARG A 118 -9.00 2.76 -4.27
CA ARG A 118 -10.24 3.46 -4.59
C ARG A 118 -10.41 4.75 -3.80
N ALA A 119 -10.13 4.71 -2.48
CA ALA A 119 -10.24 5.87 -1.61
C ALA A 119 -9.30 7.02 -2.01
N ILE A 120 -8.10 6.72 -2.54
CA ILE A 120 -7.18 7.73 -3.09
C ILE A 120 -7.86 8.46 -4.26
N VAL A 121 -8.48 7.75 -5.21
CA VAL A 121 -9.17 8.39 -6.35
C VAL A 121 -10.33 9.26 -5.87
N GLU A 122 -11.14 8.79 -4.91
CA GLU A 122 -12.22 9.59 -4.29
C GLU A 122 -11.67 10.86 -3.63
N ALA A 123 -10.57 10.75 -2.89
CA ALA A 123 -9.93 11.88 -2.21
C ALA A 123 -9.36 12.91 -3.22
N ILE A 124 -8.75 12.44 -4.31
CA ILE A 124 -8.33 13.31 -5.42
C ILE A 124 -9.51 14.07 -6.00
N CYS A 125 -10.62 13.39 -6.29
CA CYS A 125 -11.83 14.02 -6.82
C CYS A 125 -12.35 15.10 -5.84
N ALA A 126 -12.40 14.80 -4.55
CA ALA A 126 -12.83 15.75 -3.51
C ALA A 126 -11.92 16.98 -3.45
N ASP A 127 -10.59 16.80 -3.44
CA ASP A 127 -9.61 17.89 -3.44
C ASP A 127 -9.73 18.81 -4.66
N ARG A 128 -10.03 18.22 -5.83
CA ARG A 128 -10.25 18.96 -7.09
C ARG A 128 -11.65 19.54 -7.23
N GLY A 129 -12.54 19.34 -6.26
CA GLY A 129 -13.91 19.84 -6.29
C GLY A 129 -14.77 19.15 -7.35
N ILE A 130 -14.47 17.88 -7.69
CA ILE A 130 -15.21 17.09 -8.66
C ILE A 130 -16.30 16.28 -7.95
N ALA A 131 -17.54 16.74 -8.05
CA ALA A 131 -18.68 16.06 -7.46
C ALA A 131 -19.38 15.06 -8.40
N ASN A 132 -19.28 15.25 -9.73
CA ASN A 132 -19.92 14.45 -10.76
C ASN A 132 -19.23 14.63 -12.12
N GLY A 133 -19.62 13.84 -13.12
CA GLY A 133 -19.14 13.97 -14.48
C GLY A 133 -20.02 13.25 -15.50
N PRO A 134 -19.80 13.49 -16.81
CA PRO A 134 -20.61 12.95 -17.89
C PRO A 134 -20.30 11.48 -18.14
N VAL A 135 -21.32 10.63 -18.14
CA VAL A 135 -21.21 9.19 -18.42
C VAL A 135 -22.19 8.82 -19.52
N GLU A 136 -21.72 8.13 -20.54
CA GLU A 136 -22.57 7.61 -21.60
C GLU A 136 -23.37 6.40 -21.10
N GLN A 137 -24.67 6.40 -21.39
CA GLN A 137 -25.55 5.27 -21.08
C GLN A 137 -26.40 4.92 -22.31
N LYS A 138 -26.58 3.64 -22.57
CA LYS A 138 -27.56 3.17 -23.57
C LYS A 138 -28.94 3.14 -22.92
N ARG A 139 -29.89 3.96 -23.45
CA ARG A 139 -31.31 3.93 -23.07
C ARG A 139 -32.16 3.78 -24.32
N ALA A 140 -33.01 2.76 -24.38
CA ALA A 140 -33.88 2.47 -25.49
C ALA A 140 -33.15 2.50 -26.86
N GLY A 141 -31.95 1.93 -26.96
CA GLY A 141 -31.14 1.87 -28.18
C GLY A 141 -30.43 3.17 -28.57
N LYS A 142 -30.56 4.24 -27.76
CA LYS A 142 -29.87 5.53 -27.98
C LYS A 142 -28.78 5.73 -26.90
N THR A 143 -27.65 6.29 -27.33
CA THR A 143 -26.62 6.75 -26.37
C THR A 143 -27.03 8.11 -25.81
N VAL A 144 -27.16 8.20 -24.50
CA VAL A 144 -27.49 9.44 -23.76
C VAL A 144 -26.38 9.72 -22.78
N VAL A 145 -25.95 10.98 -22.67
CA VAL A 145 -24.98 11.41 -21.65
C VAL A 145 -25.75 11.83 -20.40
N VAL A 146 -25.41 11.22 -19.27
CA VAL A 146 -25.96 11.58 -17.94
C VAL A 146 -24.85 11.93 -16.98
N ARG A 147 -25.10 12.88 -16.08
CA ARG A 147 -24.09 13.18 -15.03
C ARG A 147 -24.29 12.22 -13.85
N LYS A 148 -23.23 11.54 -13.47
CA LYS A 148 -23.21 10.62 -12.30
C LYS A 148 -22.36 11.19 -11.17
N THR A 149 -22.81 10.97 -9.95
CA THR A 149 -22.11 11.38 -8.71
C THR A 149 -21.25 10.27 -8.10
N ASN A 150 -21.36 9.05 -8.62
CA ASN A 150 -20.51 7.93 -8.23
C ASN A 150 -19.08 8.10 -8.75
N LEU A 151 -18.16 7.22 -8.36
CA LEU A 151 -16.75 7.32 -8.74
C LEU A 151 -16.54 7.29 -10.26
N GLU A 152 -17.35 6.54 -11.02
CA GLU A 152 -17.34 6.55 -12.48
C GLU A 152 -17.54 7.98 -13.03
N GLY A 153 -18.59 8.66 -12.58
CA GLY A 153 -18.85 10.03 -12.99
C GLY A 153 -17.79 11.01 -12.49
N LYS A 154 -17.24 10.82 -11.29
CA LYS A 154 -16.15 11.67 -10.78
C LYS A 154 -14.87 11.54 -11.62
N ILE A 155 -14.49 10.33 -12.04
CA ILE A 155 -13.33 10.12 -12.94
C ILE A 155 -13.57 10.85 -14.28
N GLU A 156 -14.76 10.72 -14.86
CA GLU A 156 -15.11 11.47 -16.06
C GLU A 156 -15.13 12.99 -15.84
N GLY A 157 -15.49 13.43 -14.64
CA GLY A 157 -15.38 14.85 -14.24
C GLY A 157 -13.94 15.35 -14.15
N LEU A 158 -13.00 14.52 -13.69
CA LEU A 158 -11.56 14.84 -13.75
C LEU A 158 -11.09 15.00 -15.20
N ARG A 159 -11.54 14.13 -16.12
CA ARG A 159 -11.23 14.19 -17.55
C ARG A 159 -11.86 15.43 -18.18
N GLU A 160 -13.13 15.70 -17.94
CA GLU A 160 -13.86 16.87 -18.45
C GLU A 160 -13.16 18.19 -18.07
N LYS A 161 -12.63 18.26 -16.84
CA LYS A 161 -11.87 19.42 -16.34
C LYS A 161 -10.39 19.41 -16.74
N SER A 162 -9.96 18.47 -17.57
CA SER A 162 -8.58 18.32 -18.05
C SER A 162 -7.54 18.13 -16.91
N PHE A 163 -7.95 17.58 -15.78
CA PHE A 163 -7.01 17.16 -14.74
C PHE A 163 -6.28 15.87 -15.10
N VAL A 164 -6.92 15.01 -15.89
CA VAL A 164 -6.35 13.77 -16.42
C VAL A 164 -6.64 13.67 -17.92
N SER A 165 -5.76 12.94 -18.64
CA SER A 165 -5.99 12.61 -20.05
C SER A 165 -7.07 11.53 -20.21
N VAL A 166 -7.50 11.28 -21.46
CA VAL A 166 -8.42 10.18 -21.77
C VAL A 166 -7.83 8.83 -21.33
N ASP A 167 -6.58 8.56 -21.72
CA ASP A 167 -5.89 7.31 -21.37
C ASP A 167 -5.76 7.12 -19.86
N HIS A 168 -5.43 8.21 -19.15
CA HIS A 168 -5.32 8.17 -17.69
C HIS A 168 -6.68 7.91 -17.03
N ALA A 169 -7.76 8.52 -17.53
CA ALA A 169 -9.11 8.25 -17.04
C ALA A 169 -9.50 6.77 -17.23
N THR A 170 -9.13 6.16 -18.38
CA THR A 170 -9.33 4.73 -18.63
C THR A 170 -8.63 3.88 -17.56
N VAL A 171 -7.36 4.17 -17.27
CA VAL A 171 -6.60 3.47 -16.20
C VAL A 171 -7.27 3.64 -14.84
N LEU A 172 -7.77 4.84 -14.50
CA LEU A 172 -8.51 5.07 -13.25
C LEU A 172 -9.85 4.31 -13.20
N HIS A 173 -10.50 4.07 -14.34
CA HIS A 173 -11.69 3.22 -14.38
C HIS A 173 -11.38 1.76 -14.08
N GLU A 174 -10.26 1.22 -14.58
CA GLU A 174 -9.82 -0.14 -14.23
C GLU A 174 -9.55 -0.27 -12.73
N THR A 175 -8.82 0.69 -12.12
CA THR A 175 -8.60 0.68 -10.68
C THR A 175 -9.88 0.82 -9.86
N ARG A 176 -10.89 1.55 -10.38
CA ARG A 176 -12.23 1.65 -9.77
C ARG A 176 -12.96 0.31 -9.77
N LEU A 177 -12.98 -0.40 -10.91
CA LEU A 177 -13.63 -1.71 -11.03
C LEU A 177 -13.01 -2.70 -10.05
N PHE A 178 -11.71 -2.80 -10.05
CA PHE A 178 -10.93 -3.61 -9.14
C PHE A 178 -11.25 -3.33 -7.65
N GLY A 179 -11.29 -2.07 -7.24
CA GLY A 179 -11.66 -1.69 -5.85
C GLY A 179 -13.13 -1.98 -5.52
N ASN A 180 -14.03 -1.96 -6.50
CA ASN A 180 -15.43 -2.34 -6.30
C ASN A 180 -15.60 -3.84 -6.07
N GLU A 181 -14.96 -4.68 -6.88
CA GLU A 181 -14.99 -6.14 -6.74
C GLU A 181 -14.46 -6.56 -5.37
N ALA A 182 -13.33 -5.99 -4.94
CA ALA A 182 -12.78 -6.26 -3.62
C ALA A 182 -13.72 -5.85 -2.47
N ALA A 183 -14.45 -4.73 -2.60
CA ALA A 183 -15.32 -4.22 -1.55
C ALA A 183 -16.69 -4.91 -1.50
N HIS A 184 -17.25 -5.30 -2.64
CA HIS A 184 -18.64 -5.80 -2.74
C HIS A 184 -18.72 -7.32 -2.93
N GLU A 185 -17.75 -7.92 -3.61
CA GLU A 185 -17.73 -9.36 -3.91
C GLU A 185 -16.79 -10.13 -2.99
N LEU A 186 -16.12 -9.43 -2.05
CA LEU A 186 -15.09 -9.98 -1.16
C LEU A 186 -13.97 -10.70 -1.94
N ALA A 187 -13.78 -10.31 -3.21
CA ALA A 187 -12.70 -10.83 -4.03
C ALA A 187 -11.36 -10.46 -3.39
N ARG A 188 -10.48 -11.43 -3.28
CA ARG A 188 -9.10 -11.20 -2.84
C ARG A 188 -8.20 -11.04 -4.07
N PRO A 189 -7.84 -9.82 -4.42
CA PRO A 189 -6.96 -9.58 -5.55
C PRO A 189 -5.58 -10.20 -5.32
N ASP A 190 -4.92 -10.62 -6.40
CA ASP A 190 -3.54 -11.07 -6.34
C ASP A 190 -2.57 -9.91 -6.06
N ARG A 191 -1.39 -10.26 -5.57
CA ARG A 191 -0.40 -9.29 -5.10
C ARG A 191 0.19 -8.44 -6.23
N ASP A 192 0.34 -8.99 -7.43
CA ASP A 192 0.92 -8.27 -8.58
C ASP A 192 -0.07 -7.23 -9.12
N THR A 193 -1.35 -7.56 -9.15
CA THR A 193 -2.44 -6.63 -9.48
C THR A 193 -2.50 -5.48 -8.47
N LEU A 194 -2.41 -5.78 -7.16
CA LEU A 194 -2.38 -4.76 -6.10
C LEU A 194 -1.15 -3.84 -6.24
N ARG A 195 0.03 -4.40 -6.50
CA ARG A 195 1.24 -3.63 -6.75
C ARG A 195 1.05 -2.64 -7.89
N SER A 196 0.57 -3.14 -9.03
CA SER A 196 0.31 -2.30 -10.21
C SER A 196 -0.69 -1.19 -9.90
N ALA A 197 -1.74 -1.48 -9.14
CA ALA A 197 -2.72 -0.48 -8.73
C ALA A 197 -2.13 0.62 -7.83
N VAL A 198 -1.28 0.26 -6.87
CA VAL A 198 -0.56 1.24 -6.03
C VAL A 198 0.39 2.09 -6.86
N GLU A 199 1.17 1.50 -7.77
CA GLU A 199 2.07 2.22 -8.68
C GLU A 199 1.32 3.21 -9.58
N ILE A 200 0.15 2.82 -10.08
CA ILE A 200 -0.74 3.72 -10.83
C ILE A 200 -1.16 4.92 -9.96
N MET A 201 -1.50 4.70 -8.70
CA MET A 201 -1.84 5.80 -7.79
C MET A 201 -0.65 6.71 -7.52
N GLU A 202 0.55 6.17 -7.34
CA GLU A 202 1.77 6.96 -7.20
C GLU A 202 2.00 7.88 -8.40
N HIS A 203 1.92 7.34 -9.61
CA HIS A 203 2.03 8.13 -10.84
C HIS A 203 0.92 9.17 -10.98
N THR A 204 -0.31 8.82 -10.57
CA THR A 204 -1.44 9.76 -10.57
C THR A 204 -1.16 10.94 -9.65
N LEU A 205 -0.70 10.69 -8.42
CA LEU A 205 -0.36 11.72 -7.45
C LEU A 205 0.81 12.59 -7.93
N GLU A 206 1.87 11.97 -8.49
CA GLU A 206 2.98 12.71 -9.09
C GLU A 206 2.53 13.64 -10.20
N ASN A 207 1.73 13.14 -11.15
CA ASN A 207 1.27 13.93 -12.30
C ASN A 207 0.38 15.09 -11.87
N MET A 208 -0.55 14.85 -10.96
CA MET A 208 -1.55 15.85 -10.58
C MET A 208 -1.00 16.93 -9.64
N TYR A 209 -0.03 16.60 -8.81
CA TYR A 209 0.44 17.51 -7.76
C TYR A 209 1.91 17.91 -7.94
N GLU A 210 2.82 16.95 -8.05
CA GLU A 210 4.26 17.23 -8.06
C GLU A 210 4.72 17.86 -9.38
N LEU A 211 4.36 17.26 -10.53
CA LEU A 211 4.78 17.76 -11.84
C LEU A 211 4.17 19.12 -12.15
N THR A 212 2.96 19.39 -11.68
CA THR A 212 2.30 20.70 -11.86
C THR A 212 3.10 21.82 -11.19
N VAL A 213 3.60 21.58 -9.97
CA VAL A 213 4.44 22.56 -9.24
C VAL A 213 5.80 22.71 -9.91
N LYS A 214 6.45 21.59 -10.29
CA LYS A 214 7.73 21.61 -11.02
C LYS A 214 7.63 22.39 -12.33
N ALA A 215 6.56 22.20 -13.10
CA ALA A 215 6.34 22.93 -14.35
C ALA A 215 6.14 24.44 -14.13
N ARG A 216 5.47 24.85 -13.03
CA ARG A 216 5.34 26.27 -12.66
C ARG A 216 6.70 26.88 -12.32
N SER A 217 7.52 26.21 -11.50
CA SER A 217 8.86 26.72 -11.12
C SER A 217 9.77 26.89 -12.33
N LEU A 218 9.74 25.99 -13.32
CA LEU A 218 10.48 26.14 -14.57
C LEU A 218 10.06 27.40 -15.38
N ARG A 219 8.76 27.73 -15.39
CA ARG A 219 8.26 28.94 -16.06
C ARG A 219 8.76 30.22 -15.36
N PHE A 220 8.79 30.24 -14.03
CA PHE A 220 9.32 31.39 -13.25
C PHE A 220 10.82 31.58 -13.47
N SER A 221 11.62 30.52 -13.49
CA SER A 221 13.06 30.58 -13.73
C SER A 221 13.41 31.14 -15.14
N LYS A 222 12.57 30.84 -16.16
CA LYS A 222 12.74 31.40 -17.51
C LYS A 222 12.43 32.91 -17.58
N ARG A 223 11.47 33.40 -16.80
CA ARG A 223 11.13 34.84 -16.77
C ARG A 223 12.25 35.69 -16.14
N ASN A 224 12.84 35.21 -15.04
CA ASN A 224 13.91 35.92 -14.34
C ASN A 224 15.26 35.91 -15.08
N ARG A 225 15.45 35.09 -16.09
CA ARG A 225 16.65 35.10 -16.96
C ARG A 225 16.53 36.06 -18.15
N LYS A 226 15.35 36.61 -18.41
CA LYS A 226 15.09 37.54 -19.51
C LYS A 226 14.92 38.99 -19.04
N SER A 227 15.02 39.27 -17.74
CA SER A 227 15.18 40.56 -17.08
C SER A 227 16.63 40.81 -16.77
#